data_ef2c6cbdbdac04b78840dee505366ce0
#
_entry.id   ef2c6cbdbdac04b78840dee505366ce0
#
_cell.length_a   1.000
_cell.length_b   1.000
_cell.length_c   1.000
_cell.angle_alpha   90.00
_cell.angle_beta   90.00
_cell.angle_gamma   90.00
#
_symmetry.space_group_name_H-M   'P 1'
#
loop_
_entity.id
_entity.type
_entity.pdbx_description
1 polymer ?
#
loop_
_entity_poly.entity_id
_entity_poly.type
_entity_poly.pdbx_seq_one_letter_code
_entity_poly.pdbx_strand_id
1 'polypeptide(L)'
;GHKFAEEVLEFMRDVLGRFQEETNHLYNLEATPAEGTSRRLARLDHDLYPNIKTANSKNPDQAPFYTNSTQLPVNFTDDIFEALELQDNLQTKYTGGTVLHFFLGESLPSAAAVRTLVRKIAENYHLPYFTITPTFSVCPKHGYIAGEHYYCPKCDEEIGYHPEPAVAELV
;
A
#
# COMPACT_ATOMS: atom_id res chain seq x y z
N GLY A 1 9.64 -13.46 -9.69
CA GLY A 1 9.93 -12.57 -8.55
C GLY A 1 9.31 -13.06 -7.26
N HIS A 2 8.01 -13.33 -7.26
CA HIS A 2 7.25 -13.65 -6.04
C HIS A 2 7.77 -14.90 -5.33
N LYS A 3 7.83 -16.03 -6.03
CA LYS A 3 8.36 -17.30 -5.49
C LYS A 3 9.80 -17.17 -4.95
N PHE A 4 10.64 -16.40 -5.63
CA PHE A 4 11.99 -16.13 -5.15
C PHE A 4 11.99 -15.35 -3.83
N ALA A 5 11.10 -14.36 -3.69
CA ALA A 5 10.96 -13.62 -2.44
C ALA A 5 10.48 -14.52 -1.28
N GLU A 6 9.56 -15.44 -1.55
CA GLU A 6 9.12 -16.44 -0.55
C GLU A 6 10.29 -17.32 -0.08
N GLU A 7 11.07 -17.87 -1.02
CA GLU A 7 12.24 -18.70 -0.71
C GLU A 7 13.28 -17.95 0.12
N VAL A 8 13.54 -16.67 -0.21
CA VAL A 8 14.47 -15.82 0.55
C VAL A 8 13.96 -15.58 1.97
N LEU A 9 12.68 -15.25 2.14
CA LEU A 9 12.10 -15.02 3.48
C LEU A 9 12.08 -16.29 4.33
N GLU A 10 11.80 -17.44 3.73
CA GLU A 10 11.88 -18.74 4.42
C GLU A 10 13.31 -19.03 4.90
N PHE A 11 14.27 -18.88 4.00
CA PHE A 11 15.68 -19.03 4.37
C PHE A 11 16.11 -18.10 5.50
N MET A 12 15.70 -16.81 5.45
CA MET A 12 16.00 -15.86 6.52
C MET A 12 15.38 -16.30 7.86
N ARG A 13 14.14 -16.77 7.86
CA ARG A 13 13.50 -17.29 9.08
C ARG A 13 14.22 -18.51 9.66
N ASP A 14 14.63 -19.44 8.81
CA ASP A 14 15.37 -20.61 9.23
C ASP A 14 16.74 -20.25 9.85
N VAL A 15 17.42 -19.26 9.28
CA VAL A 15 18.68 -18.73 9.83
C VAL A 15 18.44 -18.07 11.20
N LEU A 16 17.41 -17.24 11.32
CA LEU A 16 17.06 -16.59 12.58
C LEU A 16 16.64 -17.61 13.66
N GLY A 17 15.91 -18.66 13.27
CA GLY A 17 15.58 -19.77 14.17
C GLY A 17 16.82 -20.44 14.76
N ARG A 18 17.82 -20.73 13.94
CA ARG A 18 19.11 -21.27 14.41
C ARG A 18 19.83 -20.31 15.34
N PHE A 19 19.86 -19.03 15.03
CA PHE A 19 20.45 -18.04 15.94
C PHE A 19 19.71 -17.94 17.29
N GLN A 20 18.40 -18.09 17.29
CA GLN A 20 17.62 -18.15 18.54
C GLN A 20 18.01 -19.35 19.39
N GLU A 21 18.19 -20.53 18.79
CA GLU A 21 18.63 -21.75 19.47
C GLU A 21 20.06 -21.60 20.01
N GLU A 22 20.98 -21.06 19.22
CA GLU A 22 22.41 -20.93 19.61
C GLU A 22 22.63 -19.88 20.71
N THR A 23 21.90 -18.77 20.67
CA THR A 23 22.15 -17.62 21.55
C THR A 23 21.15 -17.47 22.69
N ASN A 24 20.05 -18.21 22.63
CA ASN A 24 18.89 -18.05 23.52
C ASN A 24 18.32 -16.59 23.55
N HIS A 25 18.44 -15.87 22.42
CA HIS A 25 17.86 -14.55 22.23
C HIS A 25 16.72 -14.62 21.21
N LEU A 26 15.77 -13.70 21.31
CA LEU A 26 14.70 -13.54 20.31
C LEU A 26 15.19 -12.63 19.16
N TYR A 27 14.88 -13.02 17.94
CA TYR A 27 15.16 -12.25 16.73
C TYR A 27 13.88 -12.02 15.95
N ASN A 28 13.76 -10.84 15.33
CA ASN A 28 12.65 -10.48 14.45
C ASN A 28 13.10 -10.44 13.00
N LEU A 29 12.22 -10.89 12.11
CA LEU A 29 12.29 -10.56 10.69
C LEU A 29 11.28 -9.44 10.42
N GLU A 30 11.76 -8.24 10.23
CA GLU A 30 10.93 -7.04 10.11
C GLU A 30 10.86 -6.52 8.68
N ALA A 31 9.63 -6.16 8.23
CA ALA A 31 9.40 -5.41 7.01
C ALA A 31 9.30 -3.92 7.36
N THR A 32 10.43 -3.24 7.50
CA THR A 32 10.48 -1.84 7.93
C THR A 32 9.84 -0.91 6.89
N PRO A 33 8.81 -0.13 7.24
CA PRO A 33 8.27 0.90 6.36
C PRO A 33 9.30 2.02 6.14
N ALA A 34 9.68 2.25 4.89
CA ALA A 34 10.75 3.20 4.53
C ALA A 34 10.32 4.17 3.43
N GLU A 35 9.10 4.69 3.49
CA GLU A 35 8.43 5.43 2.42
C GLU A 35 9.24 6.60 1.86
N GLY A 36 9.65 7.55 2.68
CA GLY A 36 10.48 8.68 2.26
C GLY A 36 11.89 8.27 1.84
N THR A 37 12.46 7.29 2.54
CA THR A 37 13.80 6.76 2.29
C THR A 37 13.86 6.00 0.98
N SER A 38 12.85 5.19 0.65
CA SER A 38 12.78 4.39 -0.57
C SER A 38 12.85 5.25 -1.83
N ARG A 39 12.18 6.40 -1.84
CA ARG A 39 12.25 7.38 -2.94
C ARG A 39 13.61 8.06 -3.01
N ARG A 40 14.15 8.47 -1.88
CA ARG A 40 15.45 9.14 -1.83
C ARG A 40 16.58 8.24 -2.31
N LEU A 41 16.62 6.99 -1.84
CA LEU A 41 17.64 6.02 -2.24
C LEU A 41 17.51 5.67 -3.73
N ALA A 42 16.31 5.40 -4.23
CA ALA A 42 16.09 5.09 -5.63
C ALA A 42 16.55 6.23 -6.56
N ARG A 43 16.36 7.49 -6.17
CA ARG A 43 16.85 8.65 -6.92
C ARG A 43 18.36 8.73 -6.91
N LEU A 44 19.01 8.58 -5.75
CA LEU A 44 20.48 8.60 -5.65
C LEU A 44 21.10 7.45 -6.45
N ASP A 45 20.52 6.28 -6.38
CA ASP A 45 21.00 5.13 -7.12
C ASP A 45 20.81 5.31 -8.62
N HIS A 46 19.72 5.92 -9.06
CA HIS A 46 19.49 6.22 -10.47
C HIS A 46 20.48 7.27 -11.01
N ASP A 47 20.86 8.24 -10.19
CA ASP A 47 21.89 9.24 -10.55
C ASP A 47 23.28 8.60 -10.70
N LEU A 48 23.61 7.62 -9.84
CA LEU A 48 24.89 6.89 -9.87
C LEU A 48 24.90 5.75 -10.89
N TYR A 49 23.76 5.09 -11.07
CA TYR A 49 23.58 3.89 -11.88
C TYR A 49 22.35 4.04 -12.79
N PRO A 50 22.45 4.75 -13.93
CA PRO A 50 21.28 5.08 -14.77
C PRO A 50 20.46 3.88 -15.26
N ASN A 51 21.06 2.68 -15.26
CA ASN A 51 20.40 1.44 -15.70
C ASN A 51 19.81 0.62 -14.54
N ILE A 52 19.84 1.13 -13.29
CA ILE A 52 19.29 0.40 -12.15
C ILE A 52 17.79 0.24 -12.30
N LYS A 53 17.29 -0.92 -11.92
CA LYS A 53 15.84 -1.19 -11.95
C LYS A 53 15.21 -0.75 -10.64
N THR A 54 14.21 0.11 -10.74
CA THR A 54 13.34 0.53 -9.64
C THR A 54 11.95 -0.07 -9.81
N ALA A 55 11.09 0.05 -8.79
CA ALA A 55 9.75 -0.53 -8.82
C ALA A 55 8.88 -0.01 -9.99
N ASN A 56 9.11 1.23 -10.42
CA ASN A 56 8.40 1.88 -11.51
C ASN A 56 9.24 2.03 -12.80
N SER A 57 10.25 1.21 -13.02
CA SER A 57 11.14 1.29 -14.21
C SER A 57 10.40 1.20 -15.55
N LYS A 58 9.15 0.74 -15.57
CA LYS A 58 8.30 0.73 -16.77
C LYS A 58 7.65 2.08 -17.08
N ASN A 59 7.66 3.01 -16.13
CA ASN A 59 7.05 4.33 -16.23
C ASN A 59 8.12 5.42 -16.02
N PRO A 60 8.95 5.70 -17.03
CA PRO A 60 10.12 6.60 -16.89
C PRO A 60 9.75 8.03 -16.54
N ASP A 61 8.52 8.46 -16.79
CA ASP A 61 8.02 9.81 -16.47
C ASP A 61 7.74 10.01 -14.96
N GLN A 62 7.77 8.95 -14.19
CA GLN A 62 7.56 9.00 -12.74
C GLN A 62 8.89 8.95 -11.99
N ALA A 63 8.98 9.71 -10.90
CA ALA A 63 10.15 9.66 -10.03
C ALA A 63 10.42 8.23 -9.54
N PRO A 64 11.68 7.76 -9.57
CA PRO A 64 12.02 6.39 -9.17
C PRO A 64 11.77 6.15 -7.70
N PHE A 65 11.33 4.93 -7.36
CA PHE A 65 11.18 4.47 -5.99
C PHE A 65 11.46 2.97 -5.87
N TYR A 66 11.84 2.54 -4.66
CA TYR A 66 11.86 1.14 -4.26
C TYR A 66 10.59 0.80 -3.48
N THR A 67 10.16 -0.44 -3.53
CA THR A 67 9.09 -0.93 -2.66
C THR A 67 9.60 -1.08 -1.22
N ASN A 68 8.70 -0.99 -0.26
CA ASN A 68 9.01 -1.36 1.12
C ASN A 68 9.09 -2.89 1.22
N SER A 69 10.28 -3.42 1.53
CA SER A 69 10.50 -4.87 1.62
C SER A 69 9.90 -5.61 0.40
N THR A 70 9.08 -6.63 0.61
CA THR A 70 8.41 -7.40 -0.44
C THR A 70 7.00 -6.92 -0.77
N GLN A 71 6.64 -5.70 -0.35
CA GLN A 71 5.33 -5.13 -0.65
C GLN A 71 5.16 -4.83 -2.13
N LEU A 72 3.93 -4.95 -2.62
CA LEU A 72 3.60 -4.54 -3.99
C LEU A 72 3.73 -3.03 -4.16
N PRO A 73 4.14 -2.56 -5.34
CA PRO A 73 3.97 -1.15 -5.70
C PRO A 73 2.52 -0.73 -5.54
N VAL A 74 2.28 0.49 -5.04
CA VAL A 74 0.93 1.01 -4.76
C VAL A 74 -0.02 0.92 -5.95
N ASN A 75 0.50 1.07 -7.17
CA ASN A 75 -0.26 1.03 -8.41
C ASN A 75 -0.04 -0.29 -9.20
N PHE A 76 0.26 -1.39 -8.51
CA PHE A 76 0.46 -2.68 -9.16
C PHE A 76 -0.83 -3.27 -9.71
N THR A 77 -1.90 -3.20 -8.94
CA THR A 77 -3.25 -3.63 -9.30
C THR A 77 -4.30 -2.83 -8.55
N ASP A 78 -5.47 -2.64 -9.17
CA ASP A 78 -6.64 -2.03 -8.53
C ASP A 78 -7.55 -3.10 -7.89
N ASP A 79 -7.25 -4.39 -8.10
CA ASP A 79 -7.97 -5.49 -7.47
C ASP A 79 -7.38 -5.85 -6.10
N ILE A 80 -8.15 -5.56 -5.05
CA ILE A 80 -7.78 -5.87 -3.66
C ILE A 80 -7.51 -7.36 -3.47
N PHE A 81 -8.32 -8.23 -4.07
CA PHE A 81 -8.20 -9.67 -3.88
C PHE A 81 -6.96 -10.23 -4.57
N GLU A 82 -6.62 -9.72 -5.76
CA GLU A 82 -5.35 -10.04 -6.41
C GLU A 82 -4.15 -9.61 -5.53
N ALA A 83 -4.19 -8.41 -4.97
CA ALA A 83 -3.15 -7.93 -4.06
C ALA A 83 -3.03 -8.81 -2.80
N LEU A 84 -4.17 -9.22 -2.22
CA LEU A 84 -4.22 -10.13 -1.07
C LEU A 84 -3.60 -11.49 -1.39
N GLU A 85 -3.98 -12.13 -2.50
CA GLU A 85 -3.44 -13.42 -2.93
C GLU A 85 -1.92 -13.37 -3.14
N LEU A 86 -1.41 -12.27 -3.70
CA LEU A 86 0.02 -12.09 -3.91
C LEU A 86 0.80 -11.80 -2.63
N GLN A 87 0.17 -11.21 -1.62
CA GLN A 87 0.88 -10.73 -0.44
C GLN A 87 0.69 -11.61 0.81
N ASP A 88 -0.37 -12.40 0.91
CA ASP A 88 -0.67 -13.17 2.12
C ASP A 88 0.50 -14.07 2.54
N ASN A 89 1.03 -14.87 1.62
CA ASN A 89 2.16 -15.75 1.89
C ASN A 89 3.48 -15.00 2.22
N LEU A 90 3.70 -13.83 1.64
CA LEU A 90 4.90 -13.04 1.92
C LEU A 90 4.81 -12.33 3.27
N GLN A 91 3.67 -11.69 3.53
CA GLN A 91 3.46 -10.89 4.74
C GLN A 91 3.47 -11.76 6.01
N THR A 92 2.97 -12.99 5.92
CA THR A 92 2.98 -13.94 7.05
C THR A 92 4.35 -14.49 7.40
N LYS A 93 5.36 -14.31 6.55
CA LYS A 93 6.74 -14.73 6.85
C LYS A 93 7.48 -13.70 7.72
N TYR A 94 7.03 -12.48 7.77
CA TYR A 94 7.56 -11.49 8.70
C TYR A 94 7.03 -11.71 10.12
N THR A 95 7.84 -11.36 11.10
CA THR A 95 7.49 -11.43 12.52
C THR A 95 7.22 -10.06 13.15
N GLY A 96 7.42 -9.00 12.38
CA GLY A 96 7.11 -7.62 12.79
C GLY A 96 7.15 -6.62 11.63
N GLY A 97 6.61 -5.43 11.87
CA GLY A 97 6.70 -4.26 10.98
C GLY A 97 5.96 -4.37 9.65
N THR A 98 5.30 -5.48 9.36
CA THR A 98 4.63 -5.65 8.07
C THR A 98 3.24 -5.03 8.05
N VAL A 99 2.87 -4.41 6.94
CA VAL A 99 1.54 -3.83 6.70
C VAL A 99 1.22 -3.86 5.22
N LEU A 100 -0.04 -4.13 4.88
CA LEU A 100 -0.53 -3.98 3.52
C LEU A 100 -1.55 -2.84 3.46
N HIS A 101 -1.21 -1.80 2.71
CA HIS A 101 -2.08 -0.64 2.49
C HIS A 101 -2.89 -0.82 1.21
N PHE A 102 -4.22 -0.85 1.33
CA PHE A 102 -5.11 -0.80 0.19
C PHE A 102 -5.60 0.63 -0.02
N PHE A 103 -5.29 1.17 -1.19
CA PHE A 103 -5.83 2.44 -1.65
C PHE A 103 -6.96 2.14 -2.62
N LEU A 104 -8.19 2.45 -2.20
CA LEU A 104 -9.35 2.26 -3.05
C LEU A 104 -9.43 3.41 -4.04
N GLY A 105 -9.53 3.10 -5.34
CA GLY A 105 -9.75 4.08 -6.40
C GLY A 105 -11.15 4.71 -6.37
N GLU A 106 -12.02 4.20 -5.52
CA GLU A 106 -13.43 4.63 -5.39
C GLU A 106 -13.82 4.86 -3.93
N SER A 107 -14.88 5.62 -3.72
CA SER A 107 -15.48 5.76 -2.40
C SER A 107 -16.31 4.51 -2.06
N LEU A 108 -16.17 4.01 -0.83
CA LEU A 108 -17.01 2.90 -0.39
C LEU A 108 -18.46 3.39 -0.13
N PRO A 109 -19.49 2.69 -0.64
CA PRO A 109 -20.87 3.17 -0.64
C PRO A 109 -21.49 3.27 0.76
N SER A 110 -20.95 2.55 1.74
CA SER A 110 -21.46 2.58 3.12
C SER A 110 -20.50 1.96 4.13
N ALA A 111 -20.68 2.31 5.40
CA ALA A 111 -19.98 1.66 6.50
C ALA A 111 -20.24 0.15 6.58
N ALA A 112 -21.40 -0.33 6.11
CA ALA A 112 -21.73 -1.75 6.05
C ALA A 112 -20.87 -2.47 4.99
N ALA A 113 -20.62 -1.85 3.85
CA ALA A 113 -19.71 -2.38 2.81
C ALA A 113 -18.29 -2.51 3.35
N VAL A 114 -17.76 -1.46 4.02
CA VAL A 114 -16.45 -1.49 4.68
C VAL A 114 -16.36 -2.65 5.68
N ARG A 115 -17.36 -2.79 6.55
CA ARG A 115 -17.39 -3.86 7.55
C ARG A 115 -17.38 -5.24 6.90
N THR A 116 -18.13 -5.42 5.82
CA THR A 116 -18.16 -6.68 5.07
C THR A 116 -16.81 -6.99 4.44
N LEU A 117 -16.16 -5.99 3.82
CA LEU A 117 -14.84 -6.14 3.22
C LEU A 117 -13.79 -6.52 4.27
N VAL A 118 -13.71 -5.75 5.37
CA VAL A 118 -12.77 -6.03 6.48
C VAL A 118 -12.99 -7.45 7.04
N ARG A 119 -14.24 -7.85 7.24
CA ARG A 119 -14.56 -9.20 7.73
C ARG A 119 -14.10 -10.27 6.73
N LYS A 120 -14.39 -10.11 5.45
CA LYS A 120 -13.96 -11.07 4.42
C LYS A 120 -12.44 -11.20 4.38
N ILE A 121 -11.70 -10.11 4.49
CA ILE A 121 -10.23 -10.15 4.55
C ILE A 121 -9.77 -10.92 5.79
N ALA A 122 -10.27 -10.54 6.97
CA ALA A 122 -9.86 -11.16 8.23
C ALA A 122 -10.24 -12.64 8.36
N GLU A 123 -11.31 -13.10 7.70
CA GLU A 123 -11.76 -14.49 7.75
C GLU A 123 -11.08 -15.41 6.71
N ASN A 124 -10.52 -14.86 5.64
CA ASN A 124 -10.01 -15.66 4.53
C ASN A 124 -8.49 -15.49 4.28
N TYR A 125 -7.84 -14.50 4.89
CA TYR A 125 -6.42 -14.22 4.75
C TYR A 125 -5.73 -14.15 6.11
N HIS A 126 -4.40 -14.30 6.11
CA HIS A 126 -3.59 -14.38 7.33
C HIS A 126 -2.73 -13.14 7.56
N LEU A 127 -2.95 -12.09 6.77
CA LEU A 127 -2.21 -10.83 6.87
C LEU A 127 -2.16 -10.31 8.31
N PRO A 128 -0.98 -10.07 8.89
CA PRO A 128 -0.86 -9.60 10.27
C PRO A 128 -1.46 -8.22 10.50
N TYR A 129 -1.36 -7.35 9.48
CA TYR A 129 -1.91 -6.00 9.53
C TYR A 129 -2.24 -5.48 8.13
N PHE A 130 -3.39 -4.89 7.97
CA PHE A 130 -3.79 -4.23 6.74
C PHE A 130 -4.59 -2.96 7.01
N THR A 131 -4.59 -2.04 6.05
CA THR A 131 -5.40 -0.83 6.08
C THR A 131 -6.20 -0.70 4.80
N ILE A 132 -7.38 -0.11 4.91
CA ILE A 132 -8.21 0.27 3.76
C ILE A 132 -8.32 1.79 3.78
N THR A 133 -7.75 2.42 2.78
CA THR A 133 -7.77 3.88 2.63
C THR A 133 -8.70 4.24 1.48
N PRO A 134 -9.86 4.85 1.77
CA PRO A 134 -10.76 5.34 0.73
C PRO A 134 -10.13 6.54 0.01
N THR A 135 -10.62 6.81 -1.19
CA THR A 135 -10.26 8.02 -1.92
C THR A 135 -10.61 9.27 -1.14
N PHE A 136 -9.72 10.22 -1.12
CA PHE A 136 -9.93 11.54 -0.52
C PHE A 136 -9.27 12.61 -1.36
N SER A 137 -9.81 13.82 -1.30
CA SER A 137 -9.22 15.02 -1.88
C SER A 137 -8.59 15.89 -0.80
N VAL A 138 -7.60 16.70 -1.15
CA VAL A 138 -6.94 17.61 -0.20
C VAL A 138 -7.16 19.05 -0.67
N CYS A 139 -7.84 19.83 0.14
CA CYS A 139 -7.98 21.27 -0.06
C CYS A 139 -6.92 22.02 0.77
N PRO A 140 -6.16 22.97 0.18
CA PRO A 140 -5.18 23.75 0.93
C PRO A 140 -5.78 24.52 2.13
N LYS A 141 -7.07 24.90 2.04
CA LYS A 141 -7.79 25.65 3.07
C LYS A 141 -8.51 24.75 4.08
N HIS A 142 -9.16 23.67 3.61
CA HIS A 142 -10.05 22.85 4.44
C HIS A 142 -9.48 21.47 4.79
N GLY A 143 -8.27 21.15 4.34
CA GLY A 143 -7.63 19.86 4.62
C GLY A 143 -8.27 18.70 3.86
N TYR A 144 -8.36 17.55 4.53
CA TYR A 144 -8.89 16.32 3.93
C TYR A 144 -10.41 16.37 3.76
N ILE A 145 -10.87 15.93 2.57
CA ILE A 145 -12.27 15.85 2.19
C ILE A 145 -12.52 14.45 1.66
N ALA A 146 -13.48 13.76 2.21
CA ALA A 146 -13.82 12.39 1.79
C ALA A 146 -14.33 12.36 0.34
N GLY A 147 -13.83 11.40 -0.43
CA GLY A 147 -14.18 11.23 -1.84
C GLY A 147 -13.30 12.01 -2.81
N GLU A 148 -13.56 11.78 -4.09
CA GLU A 148 -12.87 12.47 -5.19
C GLU A 148 -13.64 13.76 -5.54
N HIS A 149 -12.95 14.89 -5.41
CA HIS A 149 -13.50 16.22 -5.70
C HIS A 149 -12.50 17.01 -6.54
N TYR A 150 -12.91 17.46 -7.72
CA TYR A 150 -12.11 18.38 -8.54
C TYR A 150 -12.02 19.77 -7.90
N TYR A 151 -13.07 20.17 -7.21
CA TYR A 151 -13.15 21.41 -6.44
C TYR A 151 -13.58 21.10 -5.01
N CYS A 152 -13.18 21.93 -4.07
CA CYS A 152 -13.52 21.73 -2.67
C CYS A 152 -14.97 22.15 -2.39
N PRO A 153 -15.87 21.24 -2.00
CA PRO A 153 -17.27 21.60 -1.74
C PRO A 153 -17.45 22.65 -0.65
N LYS A 154 -16.53 22.70 0.32
CA LYS A 154 -16.54 23.73 1.36
C LYS A 154 -16.12 25.11 0.83
N CYS A 155 -15.16 25.15 -0.12
CA CYS A 155 -14.83 26.40 -0.79
C CYS A 155 -16.00 26.90 -1.66
N ASP A 156 -16.68 25.97 -2.36
CA ASP A 156 -17.81 26.28 -3.21
C ASP A 156 -18.97 26.86 -2.36
N GLU A 157 -19.26 26.24 -1.24
CA GLU A 157 -20.25 26.73 -0.28
C GLU A 157 -19.90 28.14 0.23
N GLU A 158 -18.64 28.41 0.57
CA GLU A 158 -18.17 29.71 1.04
C GLU A 158 -18.33 30.83 0.00
N ILE A 159 -18.20 30.52 -1.28
CA ILE A 159 -18.41 31.48 -2.38
C ILE A 159 -19.84 31.48 -2.88
N GLY A 160 -20.73 30.70 -2.26
CA GLY A 160 -22.14 30.61 -2.65
C GLY A 160 -22.39 29.82 -3.93
N TYR A 161 -21.42 29.01 -4.36
CA TYR A 161 -21.56 28.12 -5.50
C TYR A 161 -22.17 26.79 -5.07
N HIS A 162 -23.33 26.47 -5.58
CA HIS A 162 -24.00 25.19 -5.35
C HIS A 162 -24.12 24.50 -6.72
N PRO A 163 -23.21 23.54 -7.03
CA PRO A 163 -23.31 22.76 -8.26
C PRO A 163 -24.63 21.98 -8.27
N GLU A 164 -25.34 22.01 -9.41
CA GLU A 164 -26.48 21.13 -9.60
C GLU A 164 -26.03 19.67 -9.43
N PRO A 165 -26.83 18.81 -8.75
CA PRO A 165 -26.51 17.41 -8.63
C PRO A 165 -26.32 16.82 -10.03
N ALA A 166 -25.14 16.23 -10.29
CA ALA A 166 -24.89 15.54 -11.54
C ALA A 166 -25.97 14.48 -11.71
N VAL A 167 -26.79 14.61 -12.74
CA VAL A 167 -27.75 13.60 -13.13
C VAL A 167 -26.91 12.39 -13.55
N ALA A 168 -26.93 11.34 -12.74
CA ALA A 168 -26.31 10.07 -13.09
C ALA A 168 -27.03 9.56 -14.35
N GLU A 169 -26.43 9.75 -15.51
CA GLU A 169 -26.84 9.04 -16.71
C GLU A 169 -26.52 7.56 -16.47
N LEU A 170 -27.56 6.82 -16.15
CA LEU A 170 -27.57 5.37 -16.19
C LEU A 170 -27.46 4.98 -17.68
N VAL A 171 -26.26 4.56 -18.10
CA VAL A 171 -26.06 3.81 -19.32
C VAL A 171 -25.90 2.34 -18.97
#